data_ca10810d51bf0e6f342503f07492ef8f
#
_entry.id   ca10810d51bf0e6f342503f07492ef8f
#
_cell.length_a   1.000
_cell.length_b   1.000
_cell.length_c   1.000
_cell.angle_alpha   90.00
_cell.angle_beta   90.00
_cell.angle_gamma   90.00
#
_symmetry.space_group_name_H-M   'P 1'
#
loop_
_entity.id
_entity.type
_entity.pdbx_description
1 polymer ?
#
loop_
_entity_poly.entity_id
_entity_poly.type
_entity_poly.pdbx_seq_one_letter_code
_entity_poly.pdbx_strand_id
1 'polypeptide(L)'
;MKTILVPIEADEGQEARLQAAFDLARACSGQIVAMQVTPFAAYAVGDSGMGAFPITSLLEAVEAERSRERTAIEARLVAEGVNWEWVARDGDLVDSLSIFGRLADIIVMNSGPFTAAASLKLSITGDVAMAAPTPVLAVPPASRGVTLTGPALVAWDGSQESALAMRAAMPLLRLASSVSLLTVEEKRPDLRGRDAAAYLARHGIVATVIERGDGGESIETVIRSVLHETAATLLVQGAYGHSRLRQTIFGGVTRGLLGDAPVPLLIAH
;
A
#
# COMPACT_ATOMS: atom_id res chain seq x y z
N MET A 1 -7.71 5.82 -11.80
CA MET A 1 -7.92 4.62 -10.96
C MET A 1 -9.41 4.37 -10.87
N LYS A 2 -9.89 3.22 -11.33
CA LYS A 2 -11.31 2.89 -11.38
C LYS A 2 -11.70 1.71 -10.48
N THR A 3 -10.75 0.79 -10.26
CA THR A 3 -10.96 -0.37 -9.41
C THR A 3 -10.00 -0.31 -8.22
N ILE A 4 -10.55 -0.19 -7.01
CA ILE A 4 -9.82 -0.05 -5.75
C ILE A 4 -10.07 -1.31 -4.93
N LEU A 5 -9.08 -2.17 -4.79
CA LEU A 5 -9.17 -3.40 -4.02
C LEU A 5 -8.80 -3.15 -2.56
N VAL A 6 -9.65 -3.56 -1.63
CA VAL A 6 -9.47 -3.33 -0.19
C VAL A 6 -9.75 -4.61 0.57
N PRO A 7 -8.79 -5.18 1.30
CA PRO A 7 -9.07 -6.28 2.22
C PRO A 7 -9.88 -5.79 3.42
N ILE A 8 -10.88 -6.56 3.78
CA ILE A 8 -11.71 -6.35 4.95
C ILE A 8 -11.25 -7.30 6.05
N GLU A 9 -10.72 -6.72 7.12
CA GLU A 9 -10.23 -7.42 8.31
C GLU A 9 -10.52 -6.53 9.52
N ALA A 10 -11.12 -7.11 10.57
CA ALA A 10 -11.42 -6.42 11.83
C ALA A 10 -10.12 -6.21 12.64
N ASP A 11 -9.30 -5.24 12.21
CA ASP A 11 -8.06 -4.82 12.83
C ASP A 11 -8.06 -3.32 13.16
N GLU A 12 -7.05 -2.85 13.88
CA GLU A 12 -6.91 -1.44 14.25
C GLU A 12 -6.78 -0.49 13.05
N GLY A 13 -6.38 -0.99 11.88
CA GLY A 13 -6.16 -0.22 10.65
C GLY A 13 -7.36 -0.20 9.72
N GLN A 14 -8.41 -0.97 9.97
CA GLN A 14 -9.56 -1.12 9.06
C GLN A 14 -10.22 0.22 8.71
N GLU A 15 -10.41 1.09 9.71
CA GLU A 15 -11.03 2.40 9.48
C GLU A 15 -10.16 3.28 8.57
N ALA A 16 -8.85 3.32 8.80
CA ALA A 16 -7.94 4.09 7.96
C ALA A 16 -7.89 3.57 6.51
N ARG A 17 -7.91 2.23 6.33
CA ARG A 17 -7.98 1.56 5.03
C ARG A 17 -9.25 1.93 4.27
N LEU A 18 -10.39 1.80 4.92
CA LEU A 18 -11.69 2.10 4.33
C LEU A 18 -11.80 3.58 3.96
N GLN A 19 -11.41 4.48 4.87
CA GLN A 19 -11.45 5.92 4.59
C GLN A 19 -10.58 6.29 3.40
N ALA A 20 -9.36 5.73 3.31
CA ALA A 20 -8.48 5.93 2.18
C ALA A 20 -9.11 5.43 0.85
N ALA A 21 -9.78 4.28 0.89
CA ALA A 21 -10.48 3.74 -0.27
C ALA A 21 -11.66 4.63 -0.69
N PHE A 22 -12.41 5.18 0.25
CA PHE A 22 -13.48 6.14 -0.03
C PHE A 22 -12.95 7.43 -0.67
N ASP A 23 -11.84 7.97 -0.14
CA ASP A 23 -11.22 9.17 -0.68
C ASP A 23 -10.73 8.94 -2.11
N LEU A 24 -10.11 7.79 -2.39
CA LEU A 24 -9.72 7.39 -3.74
C LEU A 24 -10.93 7.21 -4.67
N ALA A 25 -11.98 6.52 -4.20
CA ALA A 25 -13.18 6.26 -4.99
C ALA A 25 -13.87 7.57 -5.40
N ARG A 26 -14.00 8.53 -4.47
CA ARG A 26 -14.57 9.85 -4.76
C ARG A 26 -13.68 10.64 -5.73
N ALA A 27 -12.38 10.73 -5.46
CA ALA A 27 -11.45 11.52 -6.25
C ALA A 27 -11.29 11.01 -7.69
N CYS A 28 -11.36 9.68 -7.88
CA CYS A 28 -11.16 9.05 -9.18
C CYS A 28 -12.46 8.60 -9.86
N SER A 29 -13.63 8.81 -9.22
CA SER A 29 -14.92 8.23 -9.63
C SER A 29 -14.76 6.71 -9.87
N GLY A 30 -14.18 6.05 -8.89
CA GLY A 30 -13.86 4.63 -8.90
C GLY A 30 -14.89 3.77 -8.18
N GLN A 31 -14.67 2.47 -8.21
CA GLN A 31 -15.43 1.43 -7.50
C GLN A 31 -14.53 0.75 -6.47
N ILE A 32 -15.06 0.44 -5.31
CA ILE A 32 -14.38 -0.32 -4.27
C ILE A 32 -14.72 -1.81 -4.45
N VAL A 33 -13.70 -2.65 -4.50
CA VAL A 33 -13.84 -4.10 -4.36
C VAL A 33 -13.45 -4.45 -2.93
N ALA A 34 -14.46 -4.62 -2.07
CA ALA A 34 -14.28 -5.01 -0.68
C ALA A 34 -14.09 -6.52 -0.61
N MET A 35 -12.88 -6.95 -0.24
CA MET A 35 -12.51 -8.37 -0.23
C MET A 35 -12.37 -8.89 1.19
N GLN A 36 -13.21 -9.86 1.57
CA GLN A 36 -13.10 -10.60 2.81
C GLN A 36 -12.47 -11.96 2.55
N VAL A 37 -11.30 -12.23 3.17
CA VAL A 37 -10.57 -13.50 3.03
C VAL A 37 -10.61 -14.26 4.35
N THR A 38 -10.96 -15.55 4.28
CA THR A 38 -10.96 -16.43 5.45
C THR A 38 -9.83 -17.44 5.35
N PRO A 39 -8.84 -17.39 6.24
CA PRO A 39 -7.72 -18.33 6.24
C PRO A 39 -8.13 -19.66 6.91
N PHE A 40 -8.93 -20.51 6.26
CA PHE A 40 -9.36 -21.79 6.85
C PHE A 40 -8.22 -22.69 7.30
N ALA A 41 -7.06 -22.62 6.65
CA ALA A 41 -5.88 -23.38 7.06
C ALA A 41 -5.43 -23.02 8.49
N ALA A 42 -5.65 -21.80 8.95
CA ALA A 42 -5.32 -21.37 10.31
C ALA A 42 -6.22 -22.05 11.36
N TYR A 43 -7.43 -22.44 10.99
CA TYR A 43 -8.39 -23.10 11.87
C TYR A 43 -8.23 -24.64 11.88
N ALA A 44 -7.64 -25.22 10.82
CA ALA A 44 -7.42 -26.66 10.72
C ALA A 44 -6.23 -27.17 11.54
N VAL A 45 -5.28 -26.32 11.92
CA VAL A 45 -4.03 -26.70 12.63
C VAL A 45 -4.22 -26.79 14.14
N GLY A 46 -5.36 -26.35 14.69
CA GLY A 46 -5.64 -26.37 16.14
C GLY A 46 -5.87 -27.75 16.77
N ASP A 47 -5.86 -28.84 16.00
CA ASP A 47 -6.33 -30.18 16.46
C ASP A 47 -5.21 -31.11 16.95
N SER A 48 -4.05 -30.61 17.31
CA SER A 48 -2.97 -31.47 17.84
C SER A 48 -2.83 -31.36 19.36
N GLY A 49 -3.90 -31.59 20.13
CA GLY A 49 -3.72 -31.87 21.57
C GLY A 49 -4.62 -31.19 22.59
N MET A 50 -5.64 -30.46 22.25
CA MET A 50 -6.66 -29.98 23.20
C MET A 50 -8.03 -30.50 22.75
N GLY A 51 -8.71 -31.21 23.63
CA GLY A 51 -9.94 -32.00 23.48
C GLY A 51 -10.90 -31.48 22.39
N ALA A 52 -11.53 -32.43 21.70
CA ALA A 52 -12.39 -32.26 20.53
C ALA A 52 -13.45 -31.13 20.72
N PHE A 53 -13.08 -29.91 20.41
CA PHE A 53 -14.10 -28.90 20.08
C PHE A 53 -14.71 -29.35 18.74
N PRO A 54 -16.02 -29.39 18.61
CA PRO A 54 -16.65 -29.72 17.34
C PRO A 54 -16.22 -28.67 16.30
N ILE A 55 -15.46 -29.08 15.29
CA ILE A 55 -15.02 -28.22 14.18
C ILE A 55 -16.23 -27.46 13.60
N THR A 56 -17.40 -28.08 13.59
CA THR A 56 -18.68 -27.46 13.18
C THR A 56 -19.02 -26.20 13.96
N SER A 57 -18.93 -26.20 15.28
CA SER A 57 -19.26 -25.01 16.09
C SER A 57 -18.25 -23.86 15.90
N LEU A 58 -16.98 -24.20 15.63
CA LEU A 58 -15.97 -23.20 15.28
C LEU A 58 -16.26 -22.57 13.92
N LEU A 59 -16.59 -23.37 12.91
CA LEU A 59 -16.96 -22.89 11.58
C LEU A 59 -18.20 -22.03 11.62
N GLU A 60 -19.24 -22.42 12.38
CA GLU A 60 -20.45 -21.62 12.58
C GLU A 60 -20.15 -20.28 13.25
N ALA A 61 -19.25 -20.25 14.26
CA ALA A 61 -18.85 -19.00 14.91
C ALA A 61 -18.08 -18.07 13.97
N VAL A 62 -17.17 -18.61 13.16
CA VAL A 62 -16.43 -17.87 12.14
C VAL A 62 -17.36 -17.27 11.10
N GLU A 63 -18.32 -18.06 10.60
CA GLU A 63 -19.29 -17.60 9.61
C GLU A 63 -20.24 -16.52 10.18
N ALA A 64 -20.67 -16.67 11.43
CA ALA A 64 -21.47 -15.65 12.11
C ALA A 64 -20.70 -14.33 12.29
N GLU A 65 -19.41 -14.39 12.61
CA GLU A 65 -18.56 -13.19 12.72
C GLU A 65 -18.39 -12.51 11.37
N ARG A 66 -18.07 -13.28 10.33
CA ARG A 66 -17.95 -12.79 8.96
C ARG A 66 -19.24 -12.09 8.47
N SER A 67 -20.38 -12.69 8.74
CA SER A 67 -21.68 -12.11 8.37
C SER A 67 -21.95 -10.81 9.10
N ARG A 68 -21.58 -10.71 10.38
CA ARG A 68 -21.68 -9.46 11.15
C ARG A 68 -20.77 -8.37 10.61
N GLU A 69 -19.50 -8.68 10.37
CA GLU A 69 -18.54 -7.77 9.77
C GLU A 69 -19.02 -7.28 8.40
N ARG A 70 -19.42 -8.21 7.53
CA ARG A 70 -19.96 -7.90 6.21
C ARG A 70 -21.13 -6.92 6.31
N THR A 71 -22.12 -7.20 7.16
CA THR A 71 -23.29 -6.35 7.32
C THR A 71 -22.90 -4.93 7.76
N ALA A 72 -21.96 -4.80 8.69
CA ALA A 72 -21.49 -3.51 9.18
C ALA A 72 -20.75 -2.71 8.08
N ILE A 73 -19.88 -3.38 7.32
CA ILE A 73 -19.11 -2.74 6.25
C ILE A 73 -20.00 -2.39 5.05
N GLU A 74 -20.94 -3.27 4.64
CA GLU A 74 -21.90 -2.97 3.58
C GLU A 74 -22.74 -1.73 3.93
N ALA A 75 -23.24 -1.63 5.18
CA ALA A 75 -23.95 -0.46 5.64
C ALA A 75 -23.10 0.82 5.54
N ARG A 76 -21.80 0.72 5.85
CA ARG A 76 -20.85 1.83 5.72
C ARG A 76 -20.62 2.20 4.26
N LEU A 77 -20.40 1.23 3.36
CA LEU A 77 -20.21 1.44 1.91
C LEU A 77 -21.43 2.16 1.29
N VAL A 78 -22.64 1.75 1.68
CA VAL A 78 -23.89 2.38 1.26
C VAL A 78 -23.98 3.83 1.76
N ALA A 79 -23.64 4.07 3.03
CA ALA A 79 -23.73 5.41 3.64
C ALA A 79 -22.73 6.40 2.99
N GLU A 80 -21.58 5.92 2.54
CA GLU A 80 -20.55 6.74 1.87
C GLU A 80 -20.92 7.07 0.40
N GLY A 81 -21.94 6.42 -0.18
CA GLY A 81 -22.43 6.72 -1.52
C GLY A 81 -21.44 6.42 -2.65
N VAL A 82 -20.50 5.52 -2.44
CA VAL A 82 -19.53 5.06 -3.45
C VAL A 82 -20.02 3.80 -4.14
N ASN A 83 -19.55 3.55 -5.36
CA ASN A 83 -19.80 2.26 -6.01
C ASN A 83 -18.94 1.19 -5.36
N TRP A 84 -19.50 0.02 -5.09
CA TRP A 84 -18.78 -1.06 -4.46
C TRP A 84 -19.25 -2.44 -4.91
N GLU A 85 -18.39 -3.42 -4.72
CA GLU A 85 -18.62 -4.85 -4.91
C GLU A 85 -18.04 -5.59 -3.72
N TRP A 86 -18.72 -6.67 -3.29
CA TRP A 86 -18.24 -7.55 -2.22
C TRP A 86 -17.72 -8.85 -2.80
N VAL A 87 -16.50 -9.22 -2.40
CA VAL A 87 -15.87 -10.49 -2.76
C VAL A 87 -15.52 -11.24 -1.48
N ALA A 88 -16.06 -12.45 -1.33
CA ALA A 88 -15.67 -13.38 -0.26
C ALA A 88 -14.79 -14.49 -0.83
N ARG A 89 -13.68 -14.77 -0.16
CA ARG A 89 -12.70 -15.80 -0.56
C ARG A 89 -12.25 -16.60 0.64
N ASP A 90 -11.97 -17.87 0.38
CA ASP A 90 -11.29 -18.75 1.33
C ASP A 90 -9.85 -18.94 0.85
N GLY A 91 -8.88 -18.88 1.76
CA GLY A 91 -7.48 -19.10 1.44
C GLY A 91 -6.52 -18.10 2.07
N ASP A 92 -5.38 -17.90 1.41
CA ASP A 92 -4.35 -16.96 1.84
C ASP A 92 -4.68 -15.54 1.35
N LEU A 93 -4.41 -14.54 2.20
CA LEU A 93 -4.69 -13.13 1.88
C LEU A 93 -3.78 -12.61 0.78
N VAL A 94 -2.48 -12.92 0.83
CA VAL A 94 -1.50 -12.44 -0.17
C VAL A 94 -1.82 -13.02 -1.53
N ASP A 95 -2.11 -14.33 -1.60
CA ASP A 95 -2.51 -14.99 -2.84
C ASP A 95 -3.80 -14.41 -3.39
N SER A 96 -4.81 -14.20 -2.54
CA SER A 96 -6.10 -13.64 -2.94
C SER A 96 -5.95 -12.23 -3.50
N LEU A 97 -5.24 -11.35 -2.81
CA LEU A 97 -4.99 -9.97 -3.26
C LEU A 97 -4.13 -9.93 -4.53
N SER A 98 -3.15 -10.83 -4.67
CA SER A 98 -2.34 -10.94 -5.89
C SER A 98 -3.18 -11.37 -7.11
N ILE A 99 -4.11 -12.29 -6.93
CA ILE A 99 -5.00 -12.76 -8.01
C ILE A 99 -5.97 -11.64 -8.43
N PHE A 100 -6.70 -11.06 -7.47
CA PHE A 100 -7.71 -10.04 -7.77
C PHE A 100 -7.07 -8.69 -8.13
N GLY A 101 -5.87 -8.42 -7.63
CA GLY A 101 -5.07 -7.26 -8.00
C GLY A 101 -4.83 -7.14 -9.50
N ARG A 102 -4.80 -8.25 -10.24
CA ARG A 102 -4.60 -8.23 -11.71
C ARG A 102 -5.64 -7.40 -12.47
N LEU A 103 -6.81 -7.18 -11.88
CA LEU A 103 -7.90 -6.37 -12.44
C LEU A 103 -8.21 -5.14 -11.58
N ALA A 104 -7.34 -4.81 -10.63
CA ALA A 104 -7.44 -3.59 -9.84
C ALA A 104 -6.39 -2.56 -10.29
N ASP A 105 -6.69 -1.28 -10.11
CA ASP A 105 -5.74 -0.20 -10.38
C ASP A 105 -4.87 0.11 -9.16
N ILE A 106 -5.33 -0.26 -7.95
CA ILE A 106 -4.65 -0.05 -6.69
C ILE A 106 -5.20 -1.00 -5.62
N ILE A 107 -4.32 -1.47 -4.75
CA ILE A 107 -4.67 -2.22 -3.54
C ILE A 107 -4.41 -1.30 -2.33
N VAL A 108 -5.40 -1.13 -1.46
CA VAL A 108 -5.24 -0.32 -0.24
C VAL A 108 -5.01 -1.24 0.95
N MET A 109 -3.87 -1.07 1.60
CA MET A 109 -3.42 -1.84 2.76
C MET A 109 -3.04 -0.90 3.91
N ASN A 110 -2.74 -1.43 5.09
CA ASN A 110 -2.11 -0.61 6.13
C ASN A 110 -0.58 -0.77 6.08
N SER A 111 0.12 0.33 6.36
CA SER A 111 1.49 0.24 6.86
C SER A 111 1.45 -0.25 8.31
N GLY A 112 2.51 -0.87 8.79
CA GLY A 112 2.56 -1.33 10.16
C GLY A 112 3.85 -2.05 10.51
N PRO A 113 4.15 -2.15 11.81
CA PRO A 113 5.37 -2.78 12.28
C PRO A 113 5.42 -4.25 11.91
N PHE A 114 6.62 -4.72 11.64
CA PHE A 114 6.92 -6.15 11.49
C PHE A 114 6.75 -6.82 12.85
N THR A 115 5.93 -7.86 12.95
CA THR A 115 5.81 -8.62 14.20
C THR A 115 7.13 -9.35 14.49
N ALA A 116 7.56 -9.36 15.77
CA ALA A 116 8.85 -9.93 16.19
C ALA A 116 9.02 -11.41 15.83
N ALA A 117 7.92 -12.18 15.64
CA ALA A 117 7.95 -13.56 15.16
C ALA A 117 8.31 -13.67 13.67
N ALA A 118 8.37 -12.57 12.94
CA ALA A 118 8.58 -12.51 11.50
C ALA A 118 9.91 -11.83 11.12
N SER A 119 10.97 -12.01 11.91
CA SER A 119 12.28 -11.38 11.65
C SER A 119 12.90 -11.66 10.26
N LEU A 120 12.31 -12.57 9.51
CA LEU A 120 12.67 -12.89 8.11
C LEU A 120 11.52 -12.66 7.12
N LYS A 121 10.31 -12.27 7.57
CA LYS A 121 9.17 -12.01 6.68
C LYS A 121 8.97 -10.50 6.51
N LEU A 122 8.54 -10.10 5.33
CA LEU A 122 7.97 -8.79 5.07
C LEU A 122 6.69 -8.62 5.93
N SER A 123 6.24 -7.38 6.13
CA SER A 123 4.84 -7.16 6.51
C SER A 123 3.94 -7.76 5.43
N ILE A 124 2.72 -8.15 5.78
CA ILE A 124 1.72 -8.63 4.80
C ILE A 124 1.62 -7.66 3.62
N THR A 125 1.66 -6.36 3.89
CA THR A 125 1.64 -5.30 2.87
C THR A 125 2.86 -5.38 1.95
N GLY A 126 4.05 -5.66 2.49
CA GLY A 126 5.26 -5.88 1.71
C GLY A 126 5.17 -7.13 0.85
N ASP A 127 4.64 -8.24 1.40
CA ASP A 127 4.43 -9.48 0.67
C ASP A 127 3.45 -9.29 -0.50
N VAL A 128 2.34 -8.55 -0.28
CA VAL A 128 1.39 -8.18 -1.34
C VAL A 128 2.05 -7.31 -2.41
N ALA A 129 2.84 -6.30 -2.01
CA ALA A 129 3.52 -5.42 -2.96
C ALA A 129 4.53 -6.14 -3.85
N MET A 130 5.11 -7.24 -3.35
CA MET A 130 6.03 -8.10 -4.12
C MET A 130 5.31 -9.13 -5.01
N ALA A 131 4.14 -9.60 -4.58
CA ALA A 131 3.40 -10.66 -5.27
C ALA A 131 2.40 -10.12 -6.30
N ALA A 132 1.81 -8.94 -6.04
CA ALA A 132 0.79 -8.35 -6.89
C ALA A 132 1.42 -7.50 -8.01
N PRO A 133 0.88 -7.56 -9.24
CA PRO A 133 1.30 -6.69 -10.35
C PRO A 133 0.76 -5.25 -10.19
N THR A 134 -0.02 -5.01 -9.16
CA THR A 134 -0.79 -3.79 -8.90
C THR A 134 -0.13 -2.97 -7.81
N PRO A 135 -0.04 -1.63 -7.95
CA PRO A 135 0.53 -0.79 -6.91
C PRO A 135 -0.27 -0.90 -5.61
N VAL A 136 0.45 -0.85 -4.50
CA VAL A 136 -0.13 -0.88 -3.15
C VAL A 136 -0.03 0.50 -2.53
N LEU A 137 -1.15 1.00 -1.99
CA LEU A 137 -1.18 2.16 -1.11
C LEU A 137 -1.18 1.69 0.33
N ALA A 138 -0.05 1.84 1.00
CA ALA A 138 0.11 1.54 2.41
C ALA A 138 -0.30 2.76 3.25
N VAL A 139 -1.37 2.63 4.03
CA VAL A 139 -1.95 3.72 4.83
C VAL A 139 -1.58 3.54 6.29
N PRO A 140 -1.05 4.56 6.99
CA PRO A 140 -0.82 4.48 8.43
C PRO A 140 -2.10 4.12 9.17
N PRO A 141 -2.09 3.17 10.12
CA PRO A 141 -3.31 2.73 10.83
C PRO A 141 -4.03 3.86 11.59
N ALA A 142 -3.27 4.85 12.07
CA ALA A 142 -3.81 6.03 12.75
C ALA A 142 -4.30 7.14 11.80
N SER A 143 -4.20 6.94 10.48
CA SER A 143 -4.62 7.93 9.49
C SER A 143 -6.14 8.06 9.44
N ARG A 144 -6.60 9.27 9.15
CA ARG A 144 -8.04 9.55 8.94
C ARG A 144 -8.43 9.55 7.46
N GLY A 145 -7.62 8.93 6.60
CA GLY A 145 -7.81 8.88 5.16
C GLY A 145 -6.58 9.40 4.40
N VAL A 146 -6.76 9.77 3.13
CA VAL A 146 -5.69 10.25 2.24
C VAL A 146 -6.03 11.62 1.70
N THR A 147 -5.15 12.60 1.96
CA THR A 147 -5.27 13.95 1.39
C THR A 147 -4.64 13.97 0.01
N LEU A 148 -5.43 13.66 -1.02
CA LEU A 148 -4.97 13.55 -2.41
C LEU A 148 -4.67 14.90 -3.07
N THR A 149 -5.23 16.00 -2.55
CA THR A 149 -5.01 17.37 -3.06
C THR A 149 -3.85 18.07 -2.37
N GLY A 150 -3.18 17.45 -1.42
CA GLY A 150 -1.99 17.98 -0.78
C GLY A 150 -0.73 17.80 -1.64
N PRO A 151 0.44 18.28 -1.17
CA PRO A 151 1.71 18.04 -1.83
C PRO A 151 2.06 16.55 -1.89
N ALA A 152 2.68 16.11 -2.99
CA ALA A 152 3.16 14.75 -3.17
C ALA A 152 4.68 14.73 -3.34
N LEU A 153 5.33 13.72 -2.73
CA LEU A 153 6.75 13.45 -2.89
C LEU A 153 6.94 12.15 -3.68
N VAL A 154 7.74 12.19 -4.74
CA VAL A 154 8.16 11.01 -5.50
C VAL A 154 9.63 10.77 -5.20
N ALA A 155 9.97 9.64 -4.59
CA ALA A 155 11.35 9.20 -4.43
C ALA A 155 11.81 8.48 -5.71
N TRP A 156 12.84 9.04 -6.33
CA TRP A 156 13.34 8.62 -7.62
C TRP A 156 14.80 8.20 -7.56
N ASP A 157 15.09 6.97 -7.97
CA ASP A 157 16.43 6.41 -8.05
C ASP A 157 16.82 5.94 -9.47
N GLY A 158 15.93 6.15 -10.45
CA GLY A 158 16.14 5.72 -11.83
C GLY A 158 15.87 4.24 -12.08
N SER A 159 15.44 3.48 -11.08
CA SER A 159 15.10 2.06 -11.22
C SER A 159 13.79 1.83 -11.98
N GLN A 160 13.59 0.59 -12.41
CA GLN A 160 12.34 0.15 -13.01
C GLN A 160 11.17 0.32 -12.02
N GLU A 161 11.40 -0.01 -10.76
CA GLU A 161 10.41 0.02 -9.69
C GLU A 161 9.97 1.46 -9.38
N SER A 162 10.92 2.42 -9.31
CA SER A 162 10.58 3.84 -9.13
C SER A 162 9.79 4.38 -10.33
N ALA A 163 10.14 3.94 -11.55
CA ALA A 163 9.41 4.32 -12.76
C ALA A 163 7.99 3.71 -12.78
N LEU A 164 7.82 2.45 -12.35
CA LEU A 164 6.51 1.82 -12.23
C LEU A 164 5.64 2.54 -11.20
N ALA A 165 6.18 2.81 -10.01
CA ALA A 165 5.46 3.51 -8.95
C ALA A 165 5.03 4.93 -9.39
N MET A 166 5.94 5.72 -9.98
CA MET A 166 5.63 7.04 -10.49
C MET A 166 4.53 6.98 -11.56
N ARG A 167 4.61 6.06 -12.51
CA ARG A 167 3.58 5.88 -13.56
C ARG A 167 2.24 5.46 -12.99
N ALA A 168 2.23 4.53 -12.05
CA ALA A 168 1.02 4.09 -11.37
C ALA A 168 0.36 5.22 -10.57
N ALA A 169 1.16 6.10 -9.97
CA ALA A 169 0.69 7.24 -9.19
C ALA A 169 0.15 8.41 -10.05
N MET A 170 0.32 8.40 -11.37
CA MET A 170 -0.08 9.51 -12.25
C MET A 170 -1.49 10.07 -11.99
N PRO A 171 -2.53 9.25 -11.81
CA PRO A 171 -3.86 9.75 -11.49
C PRO A 171 -3.92 10.57 -10.21
N LEU A 172 -3.13 10.19 -9.19
CA LEU A 172 -3.05 10.87 -7.89
C LEU A 172 -2.16 12.13 -7.98
N LEU A 173 -1.03 12.03 -8.67
CA LEU A 173 -0.11 13.16 -8.87
C LEU A 173 -0.77 14.33 -9.62
N ARG A 174 -1.77 14.06 -10.47
CA ARG A 174 -2.56 15.11 -11.14
C ARG A 174 -3.50 15.85 -10.19
N LEU A 175 -3.87 15.26 -9.06
CA LEU A 175 -4.72 15.88 -8.04
C LEU A 175 -3.91 16.68 -7.04
N ALA A 176 -2.62 16.37 -6.90
CA ALA A 176 -1.72 16.99 -5.93
C ALA A 176 -1.56 18.49 -6.19
N SER A 177 -1.52 19.29 -5.13
CA SER A 177 -1.28 20.75 -5.20
C SER A 177 0.12 21.09 -5.72
N SER A 178 1.09 20.21 -5.45
CA SER A 178 2.45 20.28 -5.96
C SER A 178 3.08 18.90 -5.96
N VAL A 179 4.05 18.69 -6.85
CA VAL A 179 4.81 17.44 -6.93
C VAL A 179 6.29 17.76 -6.76
N SER A 180 6.93 17.13 -5.79
CA SER A 180 8.38 17.13 -5.60
C SER A 180 8.96 15.79 -6.00
N LEU A 181 10.08 15.80 -6.69
CA LEU A 181 10.79 14.60 -7.14
C LEU A 181 12.15 14.58 -6.46
N LEU A 182 12.33 13.71 -5.47
CA LEU A 182 13.54 13.57 -4.68
C LEU A 182 14.47 12.53 -5.29
N THR A 183 15.71 12.91 -5.54
CA THR A 183 16.81 12.00 -5.83
C THR A 183 17.85 12.10 -4.73
N VAL A 184 18.21 10.96 -4.13
CA VAL A 184 19.33 10.85 -3.18
C VAL A 184 20.51 10.22 -3.90
N GLU A 185 21.59 10.95 -4.06
CA GLU A 185 22.73 10.52 -4.86
C GLU A 185 23.65 9.55 -4.08
N GLU A 186 23.44 8.24 -4.23
CA GLU A 186 24.47 7.22 -3.94
C GLU A 186 25.29 6.85 -5.20
N LYS A 187 24.64 6.82 -6.35
CA LYS A 187 25.23 6.52 -7.67
C LYS A 187 24.51 7.34 -8.74
N ARG A 188 25.22 7.70 -9.82
CA ARG A 188 24.57 8.35 -10.96
C ARG A 188 23.67 7.36 -11.68
N PRO A 189 22.33 7.49 -11.62
CA PRO A 189 21.40 6.65 -12.34
C PRO A 189 21.47 6.96 -13.85
N ASP A 190 21.12 5.97 -14.68
CA ASP A 190 21.01 6.18 -16.14
C ASP A 190 19.91 7.21 -16.47
N LEU A 191 18.82 7.21 -15.68
CA LEU A 191 17.72 8.18 -15.76
C LEU A 191 17.73 9.08 -14.50
N ARG A 192 18.05 10.35 -14.69
CA ARG A 192 18.10 11.34 -13.60
C ARG A 192 16.72 11.90 -13.26
N GLY A 193 16.60 12.54 -12.10
CA GLY A 193 15.37 13.20 -11.66
C GLY A 193 14.82 14.19 -12.70
N ARG A 194 15.67 14.91 -13.45
CA ARG A 194 15.25 15.78 -14.55
C ARG A 194 14.56 15.04 -15.70
N ASP A 195 14.96 13.80 -15.99
CA ASP A 195 14.35 12.98 -17.05
C ASP A 195 12.95 12.52 -16.63
N ALA A 196 12.80 12.15 -15.35
CA ALA A 196 11.51 11.85 -14.74
C ALA A 196 10.60 13.09 -14.68
N ALA A 197 11.14 14.26 -14.31
CA ALA A 197 10.38 15.52 -14.32
C ALA A 197 9.92 15.88 -15.75
N ALA A 198 10.76 15.70 -16.76
CA ALA A 198 10.38 15.90 -18.15
C ALA A 198 9.30 14.91 -18.61
N TYR A 199 9.32 13.66 -18.11
CA TYR A 199 8.25 12.70 -18.36
C TYR A 199 6.93 13.18 -17.73
N LEU A 200 6.93 13.59 -16.45
CA LEU A 200 5.74 14.11 -15.78
C LEU A 200 5.17 15.34 -16.47
N ALA A 201 6.04 16.27 -16.95
CA ALA A 201 5.62 17.46 -17.68
C ALA A 201 4.85 17.14 -18.97
N ARG A 202 5.24 16.10 -19.72
CA ARG A 202 4.49 15.64 -20.91
C ARG A 202 3.08 15.17 -20.56
N HIS A 203 2.83 14.79 -19.31
CA HIS A 203 1.53 14.38 -18.79
C HIS A 203 0.79 15.51 -18.04
N GLY A 204 1.29 16.76 -18.14
CA GLY A 204 0.67 17.93 -17.53
C GLY A 204 0.97 18.08 -16.04
N ILE A 205 1.96 17.37 -15.49
CA ILE A 205 2.37 17.44 -14.09
C ILE A 205 3.71 18.17 -14.01
N VAL A 206 3.73 19.34 -13.39
CA VAL A 206 4.98 20.09 -13.14
C VAL A 206 5.57 19.62 -11.82
N ALA A 207 6.79 19.06 -11.86
CA ALA A 207 7.48 18.56 -10.69
C ALA A 207 8.74 19.39 -10.40
N THR A 208 8.97 19.70 -9.11
CA THR A 208 10.21 20.32 -8.62
C THR A 208 11.21 19.22 -8.32
N VAL A 209 12.38 19.24 -8.94
CA VAL A 209 13.46 18.29 -8.66
C VAL A 209 14.24 18.73 -7.43
N ILE A 210 14.36 17.84 -6.45
CA ILE A 210 15.14 18.01 -5.23
C ILE A 210 16.26 16.98 -5.28
N GLU A 211 17.50 17.46 -5.36
CA GLU A 211 18.68 16.60 -5.27
C GLU A 211 19.29 16.74 -3.87
N ARG A 212 19.55 15.62 -3.21
CA ARG A 212 20.18 15.56 -1.89
C ARG A 212 21.35 14.58 -1.95
N GLY A 213 22.47 14.97 -1.33
CA GLY A 213 23.50 13.99 -0.95
C GLY A 213 23.01 13.19 0.26
N ASP A 214 23.54 11.99 0.44
CA ASP A 214 23.23 11.19 1.64
C ASP A 214 23.79 11.82 2.92
N GLY A 215 24.85 12.63 2.80
CA GLY A 215 25.49 13.31 3.94
C GLY A 215 25.96 12.35 5.05
N GLY A 216 26.04 11.04 4.77
CA GLY A 216 26.28 9.98 5.76
C GLY A 216 25.03 9.52 6.50
N GLU A 217 23.85 10.02 6.14
CA GLU A 217 22.56 9.62 6.68
C GLU A 217 21.97 8.47 5.85
N SER A 218 21.00 7.75 6.42
CA SER A 218 20.26 6.76 5.65
C SER A 218 19.34 7.44 4.64
N ILE A 219 19.11 6.80 3.48
CA ILE A 219 18.15 7.30 2.47
C ILE A 219 16.75 7.48 3.09
N GLU A 220 16.35 6.59 4.00
CA GLU A 220 15.09 6.71 4.75
C GLU A 220 15.03 8.01 5.55
N THR A 221 16.11 8.38 6.25
CA THR A 221 16.19 9.64 7.02
C THR A 221 16.04 10.84 6.10
N VAL A 222 16.72 10.83 4.96
CA VAL A 222 16.63 11.91 3.96
C VAL A 222 15.20 12.02 3.41
N ILE A 223 14.54 10.90 3.08
CA ILE A 223 13.15 10.91 2.61
C ILE A 223 12.22 11.50 3.67
N ARG A 224 12.37 11.10 4.95
CA ARG A 224 11.56 11.62 6.06
C ARG A 224 11.76 13.13 6.27
N SER A 225 12.99 13.61 6.16
CA SER A 225 13.29 15.06 6.24
C SER A 225 12.60 15.83 5.13
N VAL A 226 12.71 15.36 3.88
CA VAL A 226 12.09 16.03 2.72
C VAL A 226 10.56 15.94 2.75
N LEU A 227 9.97 14.85 3.25
CA LEU A 227 8.52 14.76 3.51
C LEU A 227 8.06 15.88 4.45
N HIS A 228 8.81 16.11 5.52
CA HIS A 228 8.52 17.18 6.47
C HIS A 228 8.73 18.57 5.84
N GLU A 229 9.85 18.81 5.14
CA GLU A 229 10.17 20.08 4.47
C GLU A 229 9.11 20.48 3.45
N THR A 230 8.61 19.51 2.67
CA THR A 230 7.61 19.73 1.62
C THR A 230 6.18 19.66 2.11
N ALA A 231 5.97 19.30 3.38
CA ALA A 231 4.66 18.98 3.97
C ALA A 231 3.87 17.97 3.10
N ALA A 232 4.56 17.02 2.49
CA ALA A 232 3.95 16.07 1.57
C ALA A 232 2.96 15.16 2.30
N THR A 233 1.79 14.96 1.69
CA THR A 233 0.69 14.14 2.20
C THR A 233 0.61 12.77 1.52
N LEU A 234 1.44 12.54 0.52
CA LEU A 234 1.59 11.28 -0.21
C LEU A 234 3.06 11.06 -0.56
N LEU A 235 3.58 9.89 -0.27
CA LEU A 235 4.88 9.43 -0.75
C LEU A 235 4.67 8.38 -1.85
N VAL A 236 5.43 8.49 -2.93
CA VAL A 236 5.47 7.51 -4.03
C VAL A 236 6.89 7.01 -4.18
N GLN A 237 7.11 5.72 -4.14
CA GLN A 237 8.43 5.11 -4.33
C GLN A 237 8.36 3.73 -4.95
N GLY A 238 9.44 3.29 -5.59
CA GLY A 238 9.64 1.90 -5.97
C GLY A 238 9.87 1.02 -4.75
N ALA A 239 9.46 -0.24 -4.85
CA ALA A 239 9.68 -1.24 -3.83
C ALA A 239 10.81 -2.20 -4.24
N TYR A 240 11.80 -2.38 -3.37
CA TYR A 240 12.81 -3.46 -3.46
C TYR A 240 13.73 -3.47 -4.70
N GLY A 241 13.94 -2.34 -5.40
CA GLY A 241 14.67 -2.28 -6.69
C GLY A 241 16.18 -2.52 -6.63
N HIS A 242 16.85 -2.28 -5.53
CA HIS A 242 18.33 -2.27 -5.48
C HIS A 242 19.02 -3.52 -4.92
N SER A 243 18.31 -4.58 -4.53
CA SER A 243 18.97 -5.79 -4.04
C SER A 243 19.28 -6.77 -5.19
N ARG A 244 20.47 -6.66 -5.80
CA ARG A 244 21.03 -7.68 -6.72
C ARG A 244 21.24 -9.06 -6.07
N LEU A 245 20.94 -9.22 -4.80
CA LEU A 245 21.01 -10.47 -4.05
C LEU A 245 19.57 -10.88 -3.67
N ARG A 246 18.92 -11.57 -4.58
CA ARG A 246 17.57 -12.16 -4.48
C ARG A 246 17.32 -13.09 -3.27
N GLN A 247 18.23 -13.21 -2.34
CA GLN A 247 18.11 -14.24 -1.28
C GLN A 247 18.22 -13.76 0.17
N THR A 248 18.62 -12.50 0.49
CA THR A 248 18.88 -12.25 1.91
C THR A 248 18.65 -10.81 2.44
N ILE A 249 18.45 -9.78 1.61
CA ILE A 249 18.34 -8.39 2.14
C ILE A 249 17.18 -7.66 1.45
N PHE A 250 16.04 -7.61 2.10
CA PHE A 250 14.94 -6.71 1.76
C PHE A 250 15.43 -5.26 1.90
N GLY A 251 15.18 -4.40 0.90
CA GLY A 251 15.67 -3.03 0.88
C GLY A 251 15.29 -2.27 2.17
N GLY A 252 16.29 -1.87 2.95
CA GLY A 252 16.10 -1.28 4.27
C GLY A 252 15.17 -0.07 4.25
N VAL A 253 15.23 0.74 3.19
CA VAL A 253 14.41 1.95 3.01
C VAL A 253 12.91 1.60 2.92
N THR A 254 12.53 0.68 2.01
CA THR A 254 11.12 0.28 1.86
C THR A 254 10.58 -0.37 3.14
N ARG A 255 11.40 -1.19 3.79
CA ARG A 255 11.05 -1.83 5.05
C ARG A 255 10.82 -0.82 6.18
N GLY A 256 11.72 0.14 6.34
CA GLY A 256 11.61 1.18 7.36
C GLY A 256 10.37 2.05 7.15
N LEU A 257 10.16 2.49 5.91
CA LEU A 257 8.99 3.32 5.56
C LEU A 257 7.66 2.56 5.66
N LEU A 258 7.61 1.26 5.32
CA LEU A 258 6.40 0.45 5.52
C LEU A 258 6.13 0.16 7.00
N GLY A 259 7.18 0.03 7.81
CA GLY A 259 7.05 -0.24 9.24
C GLY A 259 6.48 0.93 10.04
N ASP A 260 6.83 2.16 9.63
CA ASP A 260 6.42 3.40 10.28
C ASP A 260 6.30 4.51 9.22
N ALA A 261 5.28 4.41 8.38
CA ALA A 261 5.02 5.40 7.35
C ALA A 261 4.46 6.69 7.97
N PRO A 262 5.11 7.87 7.76
CA PRO A 262 4.60 9.13 8.29
C PRO A 262 3.37 9.65 7.52
N VAL A 263 3.21 9.22 6.28
CA VAL A 263 2.11 9.55 5.36
C VAL A 263 1.72 8.32 4.55
N PRO A 264 0.56 8.29 3.90
CA PRO A 264 0.24 7.26 2.92
C PRO A 264 1.36 7.09 1.89
N LEU A 265 1.75 5.83 1.65
CA LEU A 265 2.87 5.43 0.83
C LEU A 265 2.39 4.55 -0.34
N LEU A 266 2.51 5.05 -1.57
CA LEU A 266 2.27 4.25 -2.77
C LEU A 266 3.56 3.57 -3.21
N ILE A 267 3.53 2.25 -3.30
CA ILE A 267 4.65 1.42 -3.74
C ILE A 267 4.26 0.55 -4.93
N ALA A 268 5.23 0.28 -5.80
CA ALA A 268 5.12 -0.70 -6.89
C ALA A 268 6.44 -1.43 -7.09
N HIS A 269 6.36 -2.67 -7.56
CA HIS A 269 7.51 -3.54 -7.80
C HIS A 269 7.47 -4.10 -9.24
#